data_8319c64b5f75968ac6978f6c5888c634
#
_entry.id   8319c64b5f75968ac6978f6c5888c634
#
_cell.length_a   1.000
_cell.length_b   1.000
_cell.length_c   1.000
_cell.angle_alpha   90.00
_cell.angle_beta   90.00
_cell.angle_gamma   90.00
#
_symmetry.space_group_name_H-M   'P 1'
#
loop_
_entity.id
_entity.type
_entity.pdbx_description
1 polymer ?
#
loop_
_entity_poly.entity_id
_entity_poly.type
_entity_poly.pdbx_seq_one_letter_code
_entity_poly.pdbx_strand_id
1 'polypeptide(L)'
;QALFGRHLSGQLRYSSKKITVIFEEKGQITVFLSLLLIVLIGFSFVVVEGVSSYSASALGEDAVKNAGENIFANYDRELFNKYHIFFLDPREKNYILSDGKADMDQYFSGNSFFNVFCNSLKMTEEVTAVEEDGLYLKHEIREWMKYRQEEKVKDTLKQLINNVKKNNVD
;
A
#
# COMPACT_ATOMS: atom_id res chain seq x y z
N GLN A 1 25.06 -32.98 -79.39
CA GLN A 1 24.32 -31.84 -78.71
C GLN A 1 23.32 -32.32 -77.62
N ALA A 2 22.83 -33.53 -77.59
CA ALA A 2 21.84 -34.02 -76.61
C ALA A 2 22.39 -34.35 -75.21
N LEU A 3 23.70 -34.57 -75.06
CA LEU A 3 24.32 -34.89 -73.75
C LEU A 3 24.63 -33.67 -72.91
N PHE A 4 24.86 -32.52 -73.50
CA PHE A 4 25.19 -31.26 -72.82
C PHE A 4 23.93 -30.66 -72.11
N GLY A 5 22.75 -30.84 -72.74
CA GLY A 5 21.50 -30.32 -72.18
C GLY A 5 21.01 -31.04 -70.92
N ARG A 6 21.29 -32.34 -70.79
CA ARG A 6 20.92 -33.16 -69.60
C ARG A 6 21.75 -32.81 -68.35
N HIS A 7 23.01 -32.44 -68.56
CA HIS A 7 23.88 -32.09 -67.39
C HIS A 7 23.52 -30.74 -66.81
N LEU A 8 23.19 -29.77 -67.63
CA LEU A 8 22.73 -28.43 -67.18
C LEU A 8 21.38 -28.48 -66.49
N SER A 9 20.44 -29.30 -66.97
CA SER A 9 19.11 -29.41 -66.31
C SER A 9 19.19 -30.10 -64.93
N GLY A 10 20.11 -31.01 -64.73
CA GLY A 10 20.36 -31.66 -63.43
C GLY A 10 20.95 -30.70 -62.40
N GLN A 11 21.91 -29.88 -62.83
CA GLN A 11 22.54 -28.86 -61.96
C GLN A 11 21.57 -27.78 -61.50
N LEU A 12 20.74 -27.30 -62.41
CA LEU A 12 19.72 -26.27 -62.10
C LEU A 12 18.62 -26.82 -61.15
N ARG A 13 18.20 -28.06 -61.30
CA ARG A 13 17.24 -28.72 -60.41
C ARG A 13 17.84 -28.95 -59.01
N TYR A 14 19.11 -29.29 -58.88
CA TYR A 14 19.78 -29.49 -57.62
C TYR A 14 19.96 -28.15 -56.87
N SER A 15 20.35 -27.09 -57.58
CA SER A 15 20.47 -25.76 -57.05
C SER A 15 19.11 -25.19 -56.57
N SER A 16 18.04 -25.38 -57.34
CA SER A 16 16.69 -24.96 -56.96
C SER A 16 16.18 -25.65 -55.69
N LYS A 17 16.37 -26.98 -55.58
CA LYS A 17 16.00 -27.75 -54.36
C LYS A 17 16.76 -27.26 -53.12
N LYS A 18 18.05 -26.97 -53.25
CA LYS A 18 18.89 -26.51 -52.12
C LYS A 18 18.45 -25.12 -51.65
N ILE A 19 18.06 -24.25 -52.56
CA ILE A 19 17.55 -22.91 -52.22
C ILE A 19 16.18 -23.00 -51.51
N THR A 20 15.27 -23.85 -51.97
CA THR A 20 13.95 -24.02 -51.36
C THR A 20 14.06 -24.54 -49.91
N VAL A 21 14.91 -25.52 -49.64
CA VAL A 21 15.15 -26.07 -48.29
C VAL A 21 15.69 -25.02 -47.33
N ILE A 22 16.63 -24.18 -47.78
CA ILE A 22 17.20 -23.10 -46.97
C ILE A 22 16.16 -22.00 -46.66
N PHE A 23 15.26 -21.72 -47.56
CA PHE A 23 14.17 -20.77 -47.34
C PHE A 23 13.12 -21.34 -46.38
N GLU A 24 12.83 -22.62 -46.44
CA GLU A 24 11.87 -23.31 -45.57
C GLU A 24 12.35 -23.37 -44.13
N GLU A 25 13.63 -23.70 -43.86
CA GLU A 25 14.21 -23.68 -42.52
C GLU A 25 14.23 -22.28 -41.92
N LYS A 26 14.58 -21.25 -42.68
CA LYS A 26 14.56 -19.86 -42.19
C LYS A 26 13.17 -19.37 -41.88
N GLY A 27 12.17 -19.78 -42.67
CA GLY A 27 10.75 -19.46 -42.41
C GLY A 27 10.23 -20.08 -41.12
N GLN A 28 10.59 -21.31 -40.79
CA GLN A 28 10.20 -21.98 -39.55
C GLN A 28 10.78 -21.29 -38.30
N ILE A 29 12.06 -20.90 -38.38
CA ILE A 29 12.72 -20.17 -37.26
C ILE A 29 12.04 -18.81 -37.01
N THR A 30 11.68 -18.10 -38.08
CA THR A 30 11.02 -16.79 -37.94
C THR A 30 9.63 -16.93 -37.32
N VAL A 31 8.84 -17.93 -37.73
CA VAL A 31 7.53 -18.22 -37.14
C VAL A 31 7.67 -18.62 -35.66
N PHE A 32 8.61 -19.49 -35.33
CA PHE A 32 8.88 -19.87 -33.96
C PHE A 32 9.27 -18.66 -33.10
N LEU A 33 10.19 -17.81 -33.58
CA LEU A 33 10.63 -16.62 -32.87
C LEU A 33 9.47 -15.62 -32.65
N SER A 34 8.59 -15.45 -33.66
CA SER A 34 7.43 -14.56 -33.53
C SER A 34 6.41 -15.08 -32.50
N LEU A 35 6.17 -16.39 -32.45
CA LEU A 35 5.31 -17.00 -31.43
C LEU A 35 5.91 -16.85 -30.04
N LEU A 36 7.20 -17.07 -29.89
CA LEU A 36 7.89 -16.90 -28.61
C LEU A 36 7.81 -15.45 -28.14
N LEU A 37 7.98 -14.49 -29.04
CA LEU A 37 7.89 -13.06 -28.75
C LEU A 37 6.47 -12.67 -28.29
N ILE A 38 5.41 -13.19 -28.92
CA ILE A 38 4.04 -12.96 -28.51
C ILE A 38 3.79 -13.50 -27.10
N VAL A 39 4.28 -14.68 -26.79
CA VAL A 39 4.17 -15.28 -25.45
C VAL A 39 4.90 -14.43 -24.40
N LEU A 40 6.11 -13.97 -24.71
CA LEU A 40 6.88 -13.10 -23.81
C LEU A 40 6.18 -11.76 -23.55
N ILE A 41 5.64 -11.14 -24.57
CA ILE A 41 4.86 -9.90 -24.45
C ILE A 41 3.63 -10.15 -23.58
N GLY A 42 2.86 -11.21 -23.86
CA GLY A 42 1.68 -11.58 -23.08
C GLY A 42 2.02 -11.81 -21.59
N PHE A 43 3.09 -12.54 -21.32
CA PHE A 43 3.58 -12.74 -19.95
C PHE A 43 3.96 -11.41 -19.26
N SER A 44 4.65 -10.54 -19.99
CA SER A 44 5.02 -9.21 -19.47
C SER A 44 3.80 -8.37 -19.07
N PHE A 45 2.72 -8.40 -19.84
CA PHE A 45 1.48 -7.71 -19.50
C PHE A 45 0.87 -8.24 -18.19
N VAL A 46 0.81 -9.56 -18.00
CA VAL A 46 0.27 -10.18 -16.78
C VAL A 46 1.08 -9.77 -15.55
N VAL A 47 2.41 -9.74 -15.67
CA VAL A 47 3.28 -9.32 -14.58
C VAL A 47 3.05 -7.84 -14.23
N VAL A 48 3.01 -6.96 -15.23
CA VAL A 48 2.78 -5.52 -15.03
C VAL A 48 1.42 -5.27 -14.38
N GLU A 49 0.35 -5.94 -14.83
CA GLU A 49 -0.98 -5.81 -14.26
C GLU A 49 -1.04 -6.32 -12.82
N GLY A 50 -0.40 -7.44 -12.52
CA GLY A 50 -0.30 -7.98 -11.17
C GLY A 50 0.43 -7.04 -10.21
N VAL A 51 1.57 -6.49 -10.62
CA VAL A 51 2.35 -5.52 -9.81
C VAL A 51 1.54 -4.23 -9.62
N SER A 52 0.88 -3.74 -10.65
CA SER A 52 0.04 -2.53 -10.57
C SER A 52 -1.12 -2.71 -9.59
N SER A 53 -1.82 -3.84 -9.65
CA SER A 53 -2.93 -4.15 -8.75
C SER A 53 -2.47 -4.26 -7.29
N TYR A 54 -1.35 -4.94 -7.04
CA TYR A 54 -0.77 -5.05 -5.70
C TYR A 54 -0.34 -3.68 -5.15
N SER A 55 0.34 -2.89 -5.96
CA SER A 55 0.80 -1.55 -5.55
C SER A 55 -0.37 -0.60 -5.29
N ALA A 56 -1.44 -0.66 -6.09
CA ALA A 56 -2.65 0.13 -5.86
C ALA A 56 -3.35 -0.26 -4.54
N SER A 57 -3.38 -1.55 -4.20
CA SER A 57 -3.92 -2.03 -2.91
C SER A 57 -3.10 -1.53 -1.72
N ALA A 58 -1.77 -1.64 -1.79
CA ALA A 58 -0.87 -1.13 -0.75
C ALA A 58 -1.00 0.39 -0.57
N LEU A 59 -1.08 1.14 -1.67
CA LEU A 59 -1.31 2.58 -1.64
C LEU A 59 -2.63 2.93 -0.98
N GLY A 60 -3.69 2.15 -1.25
CA GLY A 60 -5.00 2.31 -0.63
C GLY A 60 -4.95 2.08 0.89
N GLU A 61 -4.26 1.05 1.34
CA GLU A 61 -4.08 0.75 2.76
C GLU A 61 -3.33 1.87 3.49
N ASP A 62 -2.23 2.36 2.92
CA ASP A 62 -1.46 3.47 3.47
C ASP A 62 -2.29 4.77 3.52
N ALA A 63 -3.07 5.07 2.48
CA ALA A 63 -3.94 6.23 2.44
C ALA A 63 -5.01 6.18 3.54
N VAL A 64 -5.66 5.02 3.74
CA VAL A 64 -6.66 4.82 4.81
C VAL A 64 -6.02 4.98 6.19
N LYS A 65 -4.82 4.44 6.39
CA LYS A 65 -4.09 4.57 7.64
C LYS A 65 -3.75 6.03 7.94
N ASN A 66 -3.19 6.76 6.98
CA ASN A 66 -2.86 8.17 7.15
C ASN A 66 -4.10 9.03 7.42
N ALA A 67 -5.19 8.83 6.68
CA ALA A 67 -6.45 9.51 6.92
C ALA A 67 -7.02 9.18 8.31
N GLY A 68 -6.90 7.93 8.76
CA GLY A 68 -7.29 7.51 10.10
C GLY A 68 -6.49 8.23 11.18
N GLU A 69 -5.17 8.30 11.05
CA GLU A 69 -4.30 9.02 11.99
C GLU A 69 -4.67 10.52 12.07
N ASN A 70 -4.96 11.16 10.93
CA ASN A 70 -5.40 12.56 10.89
C ASN A 70 -6.79 12.74 11.52
N ILE A 71 -7.72 11.83 11.31
CA ILE A 71 -9.04 11.84 11.96
C ILE A 71 -8.87 11.78 13.48
N PHE A 72 -8.02 10.90 13.99
CA PHE A 72 -7.75 10.80 15.42
C PHE A 72 -6.99 12.00 15.98
N ALA A 73 -6.23 12.73 15.17
CA ALA A 73 -5.59 13.98 15.58
C ALA A 73 -6.59 15.13 15.81
N ASN A 74 -7.81 15.02 15.26
CA ASN A 74 -8.91 15.98 15.46
C ASN A 74 -9.75 15.68 16.73
N TYR A 75 -9.09 15.24 17.80
CA TYR A 75 -9.76 15.02 19.09
C TYR A 75 -10.18 16.33 19.76
N ASP A 76 -11.16 16.27 20.65
CA ASP A 76 -11.60 17.39 21.47
C ASP A 76 -10.47 17.84 22.44
N ARG A 77 -9.82 18.95 22.09
CA ARG A 77 -8.69 19.50 22.85
C ARG A 77 -9.11 20.00 24.23
N GLU A 78 -10.32 20.47 24.40
CA GLU A 78 -10.81 20.94 25.70
C GLU A 78 -10.98 19.77 26.65
N LEU A 79 -11.58 18.69 26.17
CA LEU A 79 -11.75 17.44 26.91
C LEU A 79 -10.40 16.82 27.26
N PHE A 80 -9.47 16.82 26.32
CA PHE A 80 -8.11 16.30 26.55
C PHE A 80 -7.34 17.14 27.56
N ASN A 81 -7.31 18.45 27.44
CA ASN A 81 -6.56 19.33 28.34
C ASN A 81 -7.09 19.28 29.77
N LYS A 82 -8.40 19.11 29.95
CA LYS A 82 -9.04 19.11 31.26
C LYS A 82 -9.05 17.74 31.94
N TYR A 83 -9.27 16.70 31.17
CA TYR A 83 -9.49 15.34 31.68
C TYR A 83 -8.53 14.29 31.16
N HIS A 84 -7.69 14.61 30.17
CA HIS A 84 -6.78 13.71 29.46
C HIS A 84 -7.50 12.52 28.79
N ILE A 85 -8.67 12.76 28.26
CA ILE A 85 -9.52 11.78 27.62
C ILE A 85 -9.60 12.10 26.14
N PHE A 86 -9.44 11.07 25.29
CA PHE A 86 -9.50 11.21 23.83
C PHE A 86 -10.89 10.84 23.33
N PHE A 87 -11.65 11.84 22.90
CA PHE A 87 -12.89 11.67 22.14
C PHE A 87 -12.94 12.65 20.99
N LEU A 88 -13.63 12.30 19.93
CA LEU A 88 -13.93 13.20 18.81
C LEU A 88 -15.19 14.00 19.13
N ASP A 89 -15.26 15.26 18.70
CA ASP A 89 -16.49 16.05 18.82
C ASP A 89 -17.50 15.58 17.78
N PRO A 90 -18.67 15.07 18.18
CA PRO A 90 -19.70 14.59 17.24
C PRO A 90 -20.27 15.71 16.36
N ARG A 91 -20.14 16.97 16.75
CA ARG A 91 -20.58 18.13 15.96
C ARG A 91 -19.72 18.37 14.73
N GLU A 92 -18.45 17.95 14.78
CA GLU A 92 -17.47 18.09 13.70
C GLU A 92 -17.37 16.86 12.80
N LYS A 93 -18.20 15.86 13.01
CA LYS A 93 -18.17 14.58 12.28
C LYS A 93 -18.10 14.75 10.76
N ASN A 94 -18.96 15.59 10.18
CA ASN A 94 -18.99 15.80 8.73
C ASN A 94 -17.73 16.53 8.25
N TYR A 95 -17.21 17.45 9.03
CA TYR A 95 -15.95 18.12 8.73
C TYR A 95 -14.77 17.13 8.77
N ILE A 96 -14.66 16.36 9.83
CA ILE A 96 -13.61 15.34 10.02
C ILE A 96 -13.59 14.31 8.87
N LEU A 97 -14.79 13.84 8.45
CA LEU A 97 -14.89 12.90 7.33
C LEU A 97 -14.55 13.54 5.98
N SER A 98 -14.90 14.81 5.78
CA SER A 98 -14.55 15.53 4.54
C SER A 98 -13.06 15.83 4.47
N ASP A 99 -12.44 16.15 5.59
CA ASP A 99 -11.02 16.40 5.73
C ASP A 99 -10.21 15.11 5.49
N GLY A 100 -10.56 14.03 6.16
CA GLY A 100 -9.96 12.71 5.92
C GLY A 100 -10.10 12.23 4.47
N LYS A 101 -11.24 12.54 3.81
CA LYS A 101 -11.39 12.26 2.37
C LYS A 101 -10.45 13.11 1.52
N ALA A 102 -10.32 14.40 1.84
CA ALA A 102 -9.41 15.31 1.13
C ALA A 102 -7.94 14.85 1.26
N ASP A 103 -7.54 14.40 2.44
CA ASP A 103 -6.21 13.83 2.69
C ASP A 103 -5.95 12.60 1.83
N MET A 104 -6.92 11.69 1.74
CA MET A 104 -6.82 10.51 0.86
C MET A 104 -6.71 10.91 -0.60
N ASP A 105 -7.52 11.84 -1.08
CA ASP A 105 -7.50 12.32 -2.46
C ASP A 105 -6.16 13.02 -2.77
N GLN A 106 -5.61 13.78 -1.82
CA GLN A 106 -4.28 14.39 -1.94
C GLN A 106 -3.19 13.33 -2.01
N TYR A 107 -3.26 12.31 -1.17
CA TYR A 107 -2.30 11.20 -1.16
C TYR A 107 -2.31 10.44 -2.49
N PHE A 108 -3.48 10.17 -3.05
CA PHE A 108 -3.62 9.52 -4.36
C PHE A 108 -3.15 10.41 -5.52
N SER A 109 -3.41 11.71 -5.47
CA SER A 109 -3.01 12.64 -6.54
C SER A 109 -1.50 12.79 -6.67
N GLY A 110 -0.73 12.58 -5.60
CA GLY A 110 0.73 12.54 -5.59
C GLY A 110 1.32 11.35 -6.35
N ASN A 111 0.53 10.31 -6.59
CA ASN A 111 0.94 9.07 -7.26
C ASN A 111 0.29 8.96 -8.65
N SER A 112 0.87 9.62 -9.64
CA SER A 112 0.35 9.65 -11.02
C SER A 112 0.36 8.29 -11.75
N PHE A 113 0.97 7.26 -11.18
CA PHE A 113 1.08 5.92 -11.77
C PHE A 113 -0.21 5.10 -11.66
N PHE A 114 -1.03 5.36 -10.63
CA PHE A 114 -2.25 4.63 -10.34
C PHE A 114 -3.44 5.57 -10.33
N ASN A 115 -4.46 5.27 -11.10
CA ASN A 115 -5.70 6.03 -11.11
C ASN A 115 -6.61 5.56 -9.96
N VAL A 116 -6.17 5.82 -8.72
CA VAL A 116 -6.89 5.48 -7.49
C VAL A 116 -7.53 6.76 -6.95
N PHE A 117 -8.78 6.65 -6.50
CA PHE A 117 -9.51 7.76 -5.89
C PHE A 117 -10.47 7.26 -4.81
N CYS A 118 -10.72 8.10 -3.81
CA CYS A 118 -11.66 7.78 -2.75
C CYS A 118 -13.09 8.18 -3.14
N ASN A 119 -13.95 7.20 -3.38
CA ASN A 119 -15.36 7.47 -3.69
C ASN A 119 -16.10 8.07 -2.49
N SER A 120 -15.98 7.45 -1.33
CA SER A 120 -16.63 7.90 -0.11
C SER A 120 -15.90 7.38 1.11
N LEU A 121 -15.81 8.22 2.14
CA LEU A 121 -15.37 7.86 3.47
C LEU A 121 -16.59 7.90 4.39
N LYS A 122 -16.82 6.81 5.14
CA LYS A 122 -17.95 6.68 6.07
C LYS A 122 -17.48 6.05 7.37
N MET A 123 -18.02 6.52 8.48
CA MET A 123 -17.92 5.80 9.74
C MET A 123 -18.84 4.57 9.68
N THR A 124 -18.29 3.42 9.97
CA THR A 124 -19.03 2.15 10.00
C THR A 124 -19.69 1.96 11.35
N GLU A 125 -19.04 2.42 12.41
CA GLU A 125 -19.49 2.28 13.79
C GLU A 125 -19.14 3.57 14.54
N GLU A 126 -20.06 4.05 15.35
CA GLU A 126 -19.92 5.23 16.20
C GLU A 126 -20.35 4.84 17.61
N VAL A 127 -19.42 4.99 18.53
CA VAL A 127 -19.67 4.71 19.93
C VAL A 127 -19.60 6.00 20.72
N THR A 128 -20.66 6.35 21.42
CA THR A 128 -20.68 7.55 22.24
C THR A 128 -20.10 7.28 23.64
N ALA A 129 -19.46 8.30 24.22
CA ALA A 129 -18.83 8.19 25.54
C ALA A 129 -19.78 7.73 26.64
N VAL A 130 -21.07 8.04 26.50
CA VAL A 130 -22.14 7.72 27.48
C VAL A 130 -22.90 6.44 27.18
N GLU A 131 -22.64 5.81 26.03
CA GLU A 131 -23.28 4.55 25.64
C GLU A 131 -22.87 3.41 26.59
N GLU A 132 -23.73 2.39 26.71
CA GLU A 132 -23.50 1.27 27.62
C GLU A 132 -23.16 1.69 29.07
N ASP A 133 -23.94 2.62 29.63
CA ASP A 133 -23.71 3.15 30.98
C ASP A 133 -22.32 3.79 31.16
N GLY A 134 -21.76 4.38 30.09
CA GLY A 134 -20.46 5.04 30.09
C GLY A 134 -19.29 4.07 30.18
N LEU A 135 -19.42 2.86 29.67
CA LEU A 135 -18.39 1.84 29.70
C LEU A 135 -17.07 2.34 29.08
N TYR A 136 -17.16 2.97 27.92
CA TYR A 136 -16.00 3.48 27.20
C TYR A 136 -15.33 4.64 27.93
N LEU A 137 -16.12 5.55 28.49
CA LEU A 137 -15.60 6.64 29.31
C LEU A 137 -14.91 6.11 30.59
N LYS A 138 -15.53 5.12 31.26
CA LYS A 138 -14.93 4.46 32.43
C LYS A 138 -13.63 3.74 32.08
N HIS A 139 -13.55 3.16 30.87
CA HIS A 139 -12.34 2.49 30.40
C HIS A 139 -11.21 3.49 30.20
N GLU A 140 -11.42 4.59 29.49
CA GLU A 140 -10.45 5.65 29.25
C GLU A 140 -9.94 6.27 30.54
N ILE A 141 -10.84 6.62 31.46
CA ILE A 141 -10.47 7.13 32.80
C ILE A 141 -9.59 6.13 33.56
N ARG A 142 -9.90 4.83 33.50
CA ARG A 142 -9.13 3.79 34.17
C ARG A 142 -7.73 3.66 33.61
N GLU A 143 -7.57 3.68 32.29
CA GLU A 143 -6.27 3.59 31.63
C GLU A 143 -5.41 4.82 31.96
N TRP A 144 -6.00 6.01 31.92
CA TRP A 144 -5.29 7.22 32.32
C TRP A 144 -4.86 7.22 33.78
N MET A 145 -5.70 6.73 34.69
CA MET A 145 -5.36 6.61 36.11
C MET A 145 -4.23 5.62 36.35
N LYS A 146 -4.16 4.50 35.64
CA LYS A 146 -3.02 3.58 35.69
C LYS A 146 -1.73 4.29 35.33
N TYR A 147 -1.70 5.00 34.21
CA TYR A 147 -0.55 5.74 33.73
C TYR A 147 -0.07 6.78 34.75
N ARG A 148 -1.01 7.53 35.32
CA ARG A 148 -0.70 8.54 36.35
C ARG A 148 -0.16 7.93 37.66
N GLN A 149 -0.60 6.75 38.05
CA GLN A 149 -0.07 6.06 39.22
C GLN A 149 1.38 5.59 38.99
N GLU A 150 1.66 5.04 37.79
CA GLU A 150 3.02 4.63 37.44
C GLU A 150 4.00 5.80 37.43
N GLU A 151 3.59 6.96 36.93
CA GLU A 151 4.41 8.16 36.89
C GLU A 151 4.72 8.67 38.32
N LYS A 152 3.71 8.73 39.20
CA LYS A 152 3.91 9.11 40.61
C LYS A 152 4.82 8.14 41.31
N VAL A 153 4.72 6.84 41.10
CA VAL A 153 5.60 5.84 41.69
C VAL A 153 7.03 6.03 41.20
N LYS A 154 7.25 6.26 39.90
CA LYS A 154 8.58 6.55 39.34
C LYS A 154 9.22 7.79 39.95
N ASP A 155 8.46 8.87 40.13
CA ASP A 155 8.97 10.11 40.71
C ASP A 155 9.29 9.95 42.18
N THR A 156 8.47 9.24 42.93
CA THR A 156 8.73 8.90 44.33
C THR A 156 10.01 8.05 44.48
N LEU A 157 10.18 7.05 43.62
CA LEU A 157 11.42 6.24 43.60
C LEU A 157 12.65 7.06 43.25
N LYS A 158 12.58 7.96 42.26
CA LYS A 158 13.70 8.87 41.94
C LYS A 158 14.08 9.76 43.14
N GLN A 159 13.07 10.30 43.84
CA GLN A 159 13.31 11.10 45.04
C GLN A 159 13.98 10.29 46.15
N LEU A 160 13.51 9.06 46.40
CA LEU A 160 14.11 8.16 47.38
C LEU A 160 15.58 7.83 47.06
N ILE A 161 15.84 7.47 45.76
CA ILE A 161 17.19 7.17 45.28
C ILE A 161 18.13 8.38 45.48
N ASN A 162 17.66 9.58 45.15
CA ASN A 162 18.45 10.81 45.32
C ASN A 162 18.72 11.11 46.79
N ASN A 163 17.75 10.88 47.68
CA ASN A 163 17.94 11.07 49.12
C ASN A 163 18.94 10.06 49.71
N VAL A 164 18.87 8.79 49.29
CA VAL A 164 19.85 7.77 49.71
C VAL A 164 21.25 8.10 49.20
N LYS A 165 21.41 8.55 47.98
CA LYS A 165 22.70 8.99 47.44
C LYS A 165 23.28 10.18 48.22
N LYS A 166 22.44 11.12 48.62
CA LYS A 166 22.86 12.31 49.36
C LYS A 166 23.30 11.98 50.79
N ASN A 167 22.64 10.99 51.42
CA ASN A 167 22.96 10.55 52.77
C ASN A 167 24.17 9.57 52.86
N ASN A 168 24.61 9.01 51.71
CA ASN A 168 25.77 8.13 51.64
C ASN A 168 27.08 8.83 51.20
N VAL A 169 27.10 10.17 51.15
CA VAL A 169 28.26 10.98 50.73
C VAL A 169 28.87 11.74 51.95
N ASP A 170 28.33 11.54 53.15
CA ASP A 170 28.93 11.91 54.40
C ASP A 170 29.55 10.66 55.06
#